data_8ab749bf6dbd86b180518a7da3c4896f
#
_entry.id   8ab749bf6dbd86b180518a7da3c4896f
#
_cell.length_a   1.000
_cell.length_b   1.000
_cell.length_c   1.000
_cell.angle_alpha   90.00
_cell.angle_beta   90.00
_cell.angle_gamma   90.00
#
_symmetry.space_group_name_H-M   'P 1'
#
loop_
_entity.id
_entity.type
_entity.pdbx_description
1 polymer ?
#
loop_
_entity_poly.entity_id
_entity_poly.type
_entity_poly.pdbx_seq_one_letter_code
_entity_poly.pdbx_strand_id
1 'polypeptide(L)'
;KIRVISENDNGIYDAINKGIKYATGDLIFILHSDDYFYANNILNEIVSLFKIKNPEVVYGNLLYVNKNYLPLRFWKSSMYERDLFFKGWSPPHPTFVTKKSNYKKYGAYISGFGNSADVELMYRFLQINKLSSIYLDKTFVCMKYGGISNKNLLSVLRQNIILLKIFKIHLNIFKIIKFFFFKLINRVKQFVDAKKLNSKKTNNYYR
;
A
#
# COMPACT_ATOMS: atom_id res chain seq x y z
N LYS A 1 25.00 0.77 2.02
CA LYS A 1 25.57 -0.56 2.31
C LYS A 1 24.43 -1.58 2.13
N ILE A 2 24.59 -2.55 1.23
CA ILE A 2 23.61 -3.62 0.99
C ILE A 2 23.92 -4.75 1.98
N ARG A 3 22.90 -5.30 2.62
CA ARG A 3 22.96 -6.52 3.42
C ARG A 3 21.99 -7.52 2.83
N VAL A 4 22.46 -8.70 2.47
CA VAL A 4 21.64 -9.80 1.96
C VAL A 4 21.43 -10.80 3.10
N ILE A 5 20.17 -11.20 3.32
CA ILE A 5 19.78 -12.22 4.29
C ILE A 5 18.93 -13.22 3.53
N SER A 6 19.34 -14.49 3.55
CA SER A 6 18.61 -15.60 2.93
C SER A 6 18.36 -16.64 4.00
N GLU A 7 17.09 -16.85 4.34
CA GLU A 7 16.64 -17.83 5.33
C GLU A 7 15.23 -18.30 5.00
N ASN A 8 14.83 -19.46 5.53
CA ASN A 8 13.48 -19.97 5.35
C ASN A 8 12.45 -19.05 6.01
N ASP A 9 11.30 -18.86 5.37
CA ASP A 9 10.18 -18.10 5.91
C ASP A 9 8.84 -18.88 5.80
N ASN A 10 7.85 -18.44 6.57
CA ASN A 10 6.49 -18.96 6.55
C ASN A 10 5.55 -18.04 5.73
N GLY A 11 6.07 -17.47 4.64
CA GLY A 11 5.38 -16.60 3.72
C GLY A 11 5.82 -15.14 3.81
N ILE A 12 5.33 -14.34 2.85
CA ILE A 12 5.80 -12.96 2.59
C ILE A 12 5.84 -12.07 3.85
N TYR A 13 4.85 -12.16 4.73
CA TYR A 13 4.81 -11.29 5.91
C TYR A 13 5.77 -11.74 7.02
N ASP A 14 6.10 -13.03 7.08
CA ASP A 14 7.19 -13.52 7.95
C ASP A 14 8.53 -12.98 7.45
N ALA A 15 8.81 -13.07 6.15
CA ALA A 15 10.01 -12.49 5.54
C ALA A 15 10.11 -10.98 5.79
N ILE A 16 9.00 -10.23 5.60
CA ILE A 16 8.95 -8.78 5.88
C ILE A 16 9.25 -8.51 7.35
N ASN A 17 8.64 -9.24 8.29
CA ASN A 17 8.87 -9.08 9.72
C ASN A 17 10.35 -9.31 10.10
N LYS A 18 10.99 -10.32 9.51
CA LYS A 18 12.42 -10.56 9.68
C LYS A 18 13.24 -9.38 9.12
N GLY A 19 12.89 -8.88 7.93
CA GLY A 19 13.52 -7.70 7.35
C GLY A 19 13.41 -6.46 8.27
N ILE A 20 12.23 -6.22 8.85
CA ILE A 20 12.01 -5.12 9.82
C ILE A 20 12.89 -5.30 11.06
N LYS A 21 13.01 -6.53 11.56
CA LYS A 21 13.87 -6.86 12.72
C LYS A 21 15.33 -6.54 12.43
N TYR A 22 15.83 -6.93 11.26
CA TYR A 22 17.22 -6.73 10.85
C TYR A 22 17.55 -5.30 10.38
N ALA A 23 16.56 -4.51 9.98
CA ALA A 23 16.76 -3.13 9.56
C ALA A 23 17.38 -2.30 10.72
N THR A 24 18.33 -1.45 10.41
CA THR A 24 19.00 -0.57 11.39
C THR A 24 18.54 0.88 11.30
N GLY A 25 17.87 1.26 10.19
CA GLY A 25 17.38 2.61 9.98
C GLY A 25 16.14 2.95 10.81
N ASP A 26 15.88 4.24 10.97
CA ASP A 26 14.72 4.76 11.72
C ASP A 26 13.41 4.65 10.95
N LEU A 27 13.47 4.62 9.62
CA LEU A 27 12.34 4.52 8.72
C LEU A 27 12.35 3.18 8.00
N ILE A 28 11.18 2.57 7.87
CA ILE A 28 10.98 1.34 7.10
C ILE A 28 10.20 1.67 5.85
N PHE A 29 10.76 1.30 4.71
CA PHE A 29 10.14 1.31 3.39
C PHE A 29 10.28 -0.08 2.78
N ILE A 30 9.18 -0.71 2.38
CA ILE A 30 9.17 -2.06 1.82
C ILE A 30 9.07 -1.95 0.31
N LEU A 31 10.07 -2.49 -0.40
CA LEU A 31 10.08 -2.60 -1.84
C LEU A 31 10.19 -4.08 -2.21
N HIS A 32 9.22 -4.59 -2.99
CA HIS A 32 9.25 -5.98 -3.44
C HIS A 32 10.20 -6.16 -4.63
N SER A 33 10.59 -7.40 -4.90
CA SER A 33 11.63 -7.75 -5.89
C SER A 33 11.36 -7.23 -7.31
N ASP A 34 10.09 -7.15 -7.71
CA ASP A 34 9.68 -6.71 -9.05
C ASP A 34 9.30 -5.22 -9.11
N ASP A 35 9.38 -4.52 -7.98
CA ASP A 35 9.00 -3.13 -7.83
C ASP A 35 10.22 -2.20 -7.97
N TYR A 36 9.99 -0.96 -8.37
CA TYR A 36 11.02 0.06 -8.45
C TYR A 36 10.47 1.45 -8.11
N PHE A 37 11.35 2.34 -7.67
CA PHE A 37 10.97 3.73 -7.41
C PHE A 37 10.61 4.46 -8.70
N TYR A 38 9.53 5.24 -8.66
CA TYR A 38 9.07 6.01 -9.81
C TYR A 38 10.05 7.13 -10.20
N ALA A 39 10.73 7.73 -9.23
CA ALA A 39 11.68 8.81 -9.43
C ALA A 39 12.88 8.66 -8.46
N ASN A 40 14.06 9.09 -8.93
CA ASN A 40 15.32 8.96 -8.18
C ASN A 40 15.34 9.79 -6.88
N ASN A 41 14.57 10.88 -6.83
CA ASN A 41 14.56 11.81 -5.68
C ASN A 41 13.47 11.47 -4.64
N ILE A 42 12.60 10.48 -4.90
CA ILE A 42 11.45 10.20 -4.03
C ILE A 42 11.83 9.88 -2.59
N LEU A 43 12.92 9.14 -2.39
CA LEU A 43 13.43 8.82 -1.04
C LEU A 43 13.85 10.08 -0.28
N ASN A 44 14.53 11.00 -0.96
CA ASN A 44 14.97 12.27 -0.35
C ASN A 44 13.78 13.13 0.08
N GLU A 45 12.73 13.18 -0.74
CA GLU A 45 11.51 13.92 -0.42
C GLU A 45 10.80 13.33 0.79
N ILE A 46 10.66 12.00 0.83
CA ILE A 46 10.05 11.29 1.97
C ILE A 46 10.84 11.57 3.25
N VAL A 47 12.17 11.39 3.22
CA VAL A 47 13.04 11.63 4.38
C VAL A 47 12.96 13.09 4.84
N SER A 48 12.90 14.03 3.91
CA SER A 48 12.74 15.46 4.22
C SER A 48 11.44 15.75 4.95
N LEU A 49 10.33 15.11 4.53
CA LEU A 49 9.05 15.24 5.23
C LEU A 49 9.12 14.72 6.67
N PHE A 50 9.77 13.57 6.89
CA PHE A 50 9.97 13.06 8.25
C PHE A 50 10.82 13.99 9.11
N LYS A 51 11.87 14.60 8.54
CA LYS A 51 12.73 15.56 9.27
C LYS A 51 12.00 16.86 9.63
N ILE A 52 11.22 17.42 8.69
CA ILE A 52 10.59 18.74 8.86
C ILE A 52 9.29 18.65 9.66
N LYS A 53 8.44 17.67 9.36
CA LYS A 53 7.09 17.57 9.93
C LYS A 53 6.94 16.47 10.96
N ASN A 54 7.95 15.61 11.10
CA ASN A 54 7.99 14.49 12.04
C ASN A 54 6.72 13.63 12.10
N PRO A 55 6.10 13.25 10.95
CA PRO A 55 4.94 12.37 10.97
C PRO A 55 5.33 10.97 11.42
N GLU A 56 4.35 10.15 11.80
CA GLU A 56 4.56 8.73 12.06
C GLU A 56 4.54 7.90 10.76
N VAL A 57 3.80 8.38 9.75
CA VAL A 57 3.59 7.70 8.47
C VAL A 57 3.63 8.70 7.32
N VAL A 58 4.28 8.33 6.21
CA VAL A 58 4.18 9.01 4.91
C VAL A 58 3.81 7.97 3.86
N TYR A 59 2.88 8.29 2.96
CA TYR A 59 2.50 7.43 1.85
C TYR A 59 2.15 8.25 0.61
N GLY A 60 2.17 7.61 -0.54
CA GLY A 60 1.90 8.24 -1.83
C GLY A 60 1.07 7.38 -2.77
N ASN A 61 1.25 7.60 -4.07
CA ASN A 61 0.57 6.89 -5.14
C ASN A 61 1.39 5.70 -5.64
N LEU A 62 0.70 4.71 -6.20
CA LEU A 62 1.28 3.50 -6.79
C LEU A 62 0.86 3.39 -8.26
N LEU A 63 1.80 3.12 -9.14
CA LEU A 63 1.56 2.86 -10.54
C LEU A 63 1.78 1.39 -10.86
N TYR A 64 0.74 0.68 -11.33
CA TYR A 64 0.90 -0.65 -11.91
C TYR A 64 1.25 -0.52 -13.39
N VAL A 65 2.27 -1.26 -13.81
CA VAL A 65 2.74 -1.29 -15.20
C VAL A 65 2.70 -2.71 -15.76
N ASN A 66 2.54 -2.81 -17.09
CA ASN A 66 2.67 -4.09 -17.79
C ASN A 66 4.15 -4.46 -18.04
N LYS A 67 4.38 -5.56 -18.76
CA LYS A 67 5.74 -6.03 -19.12
C LYS A 67 6.52 -5.01 -19.96
N ASN A 68 5.82 -4.13 -20.66
CA ASN A 68 6.41 -3.06 -21.49
C ASN A 68 6.48 -1.71 -20.74
N TYR A 69 6.33 -1.73 -19.40
CA TYR A 69 6.34 -0.53 -18.55
C TYR A 69 5.24 0.50 -18.86
N LEU A 70 4.17 0.08 -19.55
CA LEU A 70 3.02 0.95 -19.81
C LEU A 70 2.07 0.95 -18.59
N PRO A 71 1.51 2.11 -18.21
CA PRO A 71 0.50 2.24 -17.18
C PRO A 71 -0.74 1.37 -17.43
N LEU A 72 -1.05 0.48 -16.47
CA LEU A 72 -2.27 -0.35 -16.47
C LEU A 72 -3.30 0.12 -15.46
N ARG A 73 -2.83 0.52 -14.28
CA ARG A 73 -3.68 0.93 -13.19
C ARG A 73 -2.94 1.95 -12.34
N PHE A 74 -3.56 3.10 -12.11
CA PHE A 74 -2.99 4.13 -11.26
C PHE A 74 -3.76 4.19 -9.94
N TRP A 75 -3.10 3.77 -8.85
CA TRP A 75 -3.68 3.86 -7.53
C TRP A 75 -3.29 5.21 -6.91
N LYS A 76 -4.05 6.24 -7.27
CA LYS A 76 -3.99 7.54 -6.61
C LYS A 76 -4.61 7.39 -5.22
N SER A 77 -3.84 7.70 -4.19
CA SER A 77 -4.30 7.74 -2.81
C SER A 77 -4.97 9.09 -2.50
N SER A 78 -5.28 9.33 -1.26
CA SER A 78 -5.79 10.60 -0.75
C SER A 78 -5.30 10.81 0.68
N MET A 79 -5.49 12.01 1.23
CA MET A 79 -5.30 12.23 2.66
C MET A 79 -6.17 11.25 3.45
N TYR A 80 -5.60 10.72 4.53
CA TYR A 80 -6.34 9.85 5.43
C TYR A 80 -7.33 10.70 6.24
N GLU A 81 -8.57 10.27 6.24
CA GLU A 81 -9.62 10.72 7.13
C GLU A 81 -10.15 9.53 7.90
N ARG A 82 -10.65 9.78 9.11
CA ARG A 82 -11.25 8.75 9.94
C ARG A 82 -12.34 7.99 9.18
N ASP A 83 -12.37 6.68 9.37
CA ASP A 83 -13.38 5.77 8.81
C ASP A 83 -13.33 5.52 7.29
N LEU A 84 -12.28 6.03 6.59
CA LEU A 84 -12.08 5.74 5.17
C LEU A 84 -11.92 4.24 4.87
N PHE A 85 -11.31 3.47 5.78
CA PHE A 85 -11.21 2.01 5.62
C PHE A 85 -12.57 1.35 5.47
N PHE A 86 -13.61 1.84 6.14
CA PHE A 86 -14.99 1.33 6.02
C PHE A 86 -15.64 1.67 4.67
N LYS A 87 -15.02 2.55 3.91
CA LYS A 87 -15.37 2.87 2.51
C LYS A 87 -14.46 2.15 1.51
N GLY A 88 -13.80 1.05 1.91
CA GLY A 88 -12.92 0.28 1.03
C GLY A 88 -11.65 1.02 0.57
N TRP A 89 -11.29 2.09 1.25
CA TRP A 89 -10.03 2.79 1.04
C TRP A 89 -8.91 2.19 1.89
N SER A 90 -7.72 2.18 1.34
CA SER A 90 -6.46 2.03 2.07
C SER A 90 -5.36 2.72 1.29
N PRO A 91 -4.27 3.19 1.91
CA PRO A 91 -3.10 3.60 1.15
C PRO A 91 -2.50 2.40 0.41
N PRO A 92 -1.82 2.59 -0.73
CA PRO A 92 -1.09 1.50 -1.38
C PRO A 92 0.05 1.03 -0.50
N HIS A 93 0.02 -0.24 -0.08
CA HIS A 93 1.03 -0.81 0.82
C HIS A 93 2.48 -0.56 0.38
N PRO A 94 2.87 -0.75 -0.92
CA PRO A 94 4.23 -0.50 -1.36
C PRO A 94 4.69 0.95 -1.24
N THR A 95 3.81 1.89 -0.89
CA THR A 95 4.16 3.31 -0.69
C THR A 95 4.12 3.73 0.77
N PHE A 96 3.80 2.81 1.67
CA PHE A 96 3.60 3.09 3.09
C PHE A 96 4.92 3.07 3.85
N VAL A 97 5.44 4.25 4.17
CA VAL A 97 6.67 4.45 4.92
C VAL A 97 6.34 4.84 6.34
N THR A 98 6.94 4.18 7.33
CA THR A 98 6.69 4.47 8.74
C THR A 98 7.95 4.35 9.58
N LYS A 99 7.95 4.97 10.75
CA LYS A 99 9.05 4.82 11.72
C LYS A 99 9.17 3.37 12.18
N LYS A 100 10.38 2.85 12.28
CA LYS A 100 10.64 1.50 12.80
C LYS A 100 10.08 1.31 14.21
N SER A 101 10.11 2.36 15.04
CA SER A 101 9.55 2.36 16.39
C SER A 101 8.06 1.99 16.44
N ASN A 102 7.29 2.28 15.38
CA ASN A 102 5.87 1.95 15.32
C ASN A 102 5.63 0.43 15.26
N TYR A 103 6.49 -0.31 14.59
CA TYR A 103 6.42 -1.79 14.58
C TYR A 103 6.70 -2.36 15.96
N LYS A 104 7.65 -1.77 16.71
CA LYS A 104 7.94 -2.17 18.09
C LYS A 104 6.79 -1.85 19.03
N LYS A 105 6.16 -0.67 18.88
CA LYS A 105 5.13 -0.17 19.80
C LYS A 105 3.75 -0.77 19.52
N TYR A 106 3.41 -0.92 18.25
CA TYR A 106 2.05 -1.30 17.83
C TYR A 106 1.98 -2.67 17.15
N GLY A 107 3.11 -3.38 17.09
CA GLY A 107 3.23 -4.71 16.48
C GLY A 107 3.52 -4.67 14.97
N ALA A 108 4.22 -5.70 14.51
CA ALA A 108 4.55 -5.93 13.10
C ALA A 108 3.38 -6.61 12.35
N TYR A 109 3.62 -7.19 11.19
CA TYR A 109 2.58 -7.86 10.40
C TYR A 109 2.09 -9.12 11.09
N ILE A 110 0.78 -9.34 11.09
CA ILE A 110 0.12 -10.52 11.66
C ILE A 110 -0.16 -11.52 10.53
N SER A 111 0.48 -12.67 10.55
CA SER A 111 0.41 -13.68 9.48
C SER A 111 -0.99 -14.31 9.31
N GLY A 112 -1.84 -14.31 10.34
CA GLY A 112 -3.18 -14.91 10.31
C GLY A 112 -4.18 -14.27 9.34
N PHE A 113 -3.87 -13.11 8.75
CA PHE A 113 -4.75 -12.40 7.80
C PHE A 113 -4.42 -12.67 6.32
N GLY A 114 -3.51 -13.60 6.02
CA GLY A 114 -3.11 -13.90 4.64
C GLY A 114 -2.72 -12.62 3.89
N ASN A 115 -3.15 -12.49 2.64
CA ASN A 115 -2.82 -11.32 1.81
C ASN A 115 -3.48 -9.99 2.25
N SER A 116 -4.19 -9.96 3.38
CA SER A 116 -4.78 -8.74 3.93
C SER A 116 -4.04 -8.21 5.17
N ALA A 117 -2.90 -8.81 5.52
CA ALA A 117 -2.12 -8.40 6.68
C ALA A 117 -1.52 -6.98 6.52
N ASP A 118 -1.27 -6.55 5.28
CA ASP A 118 -0.88 -5.18 4.96
C ASP A 118 -1.99 -4.17 5.31
N VAL A 119 -3.21 -4.45 4.89
CA VAL A 119 -4.36 -3.60 5.19
C VAL A 119 -4.67 -3.61 6.69
N GLU A 120 -4.52 -4.77 7.37
CA GLU A 120 -4.65 -4.86 8.83
C GLU A 120 -3.66 -3.93 9.53
N LEU A 121 -2.38 -4.01 9.16
CA LEU A 121 -1.35 -3.16 9.76
C LEU A 121 -1.65 -1.67 9.55
N MET A 122 -1.98 -1.26 8.33
CA MET A 122 -2.29 0.13 8.01
C MET A 122 -3.54 0.61 8.75
N TYR A 123 -4.58 -0.22 8.86
CA TYR A 123 -5.79 0.05 9.65
C TYR A 123 -5.46 0.20 11.13
N ARG A 124 -4.66 -0.71 11.69
CA ARG A 124 -4.22 -0.66 13.09
C ARG A 124 -3.41 0.58 13.38
N PHE A 125 -2.51 1.00 12.48
CA PHE A 125 -1.69 2.19 12.66
C PHE A 125 -2.52 3.47 12.53
N LEU A 126 -3.28 3.62 11.45
CA LEU A 126 -3.98 4.87 11.16
C LEU A 126 -5.32 5.01 11.89
N GLN A 127 -6.15 3.95 11.91
CA GLN A 127 -7.50 4.04 12.44
C GLN A 127 -7.56 3.76 13.95
N ILE A 128 -6.85 2.72 14.41
CA ILE A 128 -6.91 2.30 15.82
C ILE A 128 -5.96 3.15 16.66
N ASN A 129 -4.69 3.24 16.27
CA ASN A 129 -3.66 3.96 17.02
C ASN A 129 -3.52 5.43 16.61
N LYS A 130 -4.27 5.89 15.62
CA LYS A 130 -4.36 7.31 15.20
C LYS A 130 -3.01 7.95 14.91
N LEU A 131 -2.09 7.19 14.31
CA LEU A 131 -0.78 7.70 13.94
C LEU A 131 -0.90 8.87 12.97
N SER A 132 -0.13 9.93 13.22
CA SER A 132 -0.08 11.08 12.31
C SER A 132 0.44 10.65 10.94
N SER A 133 -0.23 11.05 9.87
CA SER A 133 0.14 10.64 8.53
C SER A 133 0.12 11.80 7.55
N ILE A 134 1.03 11.76 6.58
CA ILE A 134 1.08 12.69 5.47
C ILE A 134 0.90 11.91 4.16
N TYR A 135 -0.08 12.30 3.38
CA TYR A 135 -0.19 11.92 1.99
C TYR A 135 0.63 12.88 1.13
N LEU A 136 1.62 12.36 0.42
CA LEU A 136 2.36 13.10 -0.60
C LEU A 136 1.79 12.73 -1.97
N ASP A 137 1.16 13.68 -2.67
CA ASP A 137 0.56 13.43 -4.01
C ASP A 137 1.63 13.25 -5.08
N LYS A 138 2.46 12.22 -4.88
CA LYS A 138 3.49 11.76 -5.83
C LYS A 138 3.43 10.25 -5.96
N THR A 139 3.81 9.74 -7.11
CA THR A 139 4.00 8.30 -7.31
C THR A 139 5.32 7.89 -6.67
N PHE A 140 5.27 6.95 -5.72
CA PHE A 140 6.47 6.45 -5.04
C PHE A 140 7.05 5.26 -5.78
N VAL A 141 6.18 4.33 -6.14
CA VAL A 141 6.58 3.00 -6.62
C VAL A 141 5.84 2.66 -7.90
N CYS A 142 6.56 2.03 -8.82
CA CYS A 142 6.02 1.29 -9.95
C CYS A 142 6.04 -0.20 -9.64
N MET A 143 4.89 -0.85 -9.76
CA MET A 143 4.70 -2.28 -9.51
C MET A 143 4.35 -3.01 -10.80
N LYS A 144 5.05 -4.11 -11.12
CA LYS A 144 4.69 -4.94 -12.27
C LYS A 144 3.39 -5.69 -12.01
N TYR A 145 2.48 -5.62 -12.99
CA TYR A 145 1.21 -6.32 -12.91
C TYR A 145 1.40 -7.82 -13.18
N GLY A 146 0.84 -8.67 -12.31
CA GLY A 146 0.92 -10.14 -12.48
C GLY A 146 1.32 -10.90 -11.23
N GLY A 147 1.45 -10.26 -10.07
CA GLY A 147 1.79 -10.92 -8.80
C GLY A 147 0.70 -11.88 -8.28
N ILE A 148 1.04 -12.62 -7.24
CA ILE A 148 0.31 -13.76 -6.64
C ILE A 148 -1.12 -13.40 -6.18
N SER A 149 -1.38 -12.14 -5.84
CA SER A 149 -2.60 -11.71 -5.14
C SER A 149 -3.91 -11.72 -5.96
N ASN A 150 -3.85 -11.86 -7.28
CA ASN A 150 -5.03 -11.70 -8.16
C ASN A 150 -5.37 -12.95 -9.00
N LYS A 151 -4.85 -14.13 -8.66
CA LYS A 151 -4.96 -15.30 -9.55
C LYS A 151 -6.33 -15.97 -9.59
N ASN A 152 -7.18 -15.86 -8.53
CA ASN A 152 -8.46 -16.56 -8.47
C ASN A 152 -9.56 -15.70 -7.82
N LEU A 153 -10.79 -15.77 -8.38
CA LEU A 153 -11.96 -15.09 -7.84
C LEU A 153 -12.24 -15.46 -6.37
N LEU A 154 -12.06 -16.74 -6.02
CA LEU A 154 -12.25 -17.24 -4.66
C LEU A 154 -11.24 -16.61 -3.68
N SER A 155 -9.99 -16.36 -4.10
CA SER A 155 -9.01 -15.68 -3.24
C SER A 155 -9.39 -14.24 -2.96
N VAL A 156 -9.96 -13.54 -3.94
CA VAL A 156 -10.47 -12.17 -3.79
C VAL A 156 -11.65 -12.12 -2.83
N LEU A 157 -12.60 -13.07 -2.95
CA LEU A 157 -13.74 -13.18 -2.02
C LEU A 157 -13.27 -13.46 -0.60
N ARG A 158 -12.37 -14.42 -0.41
CA ARG A 158 -11.79 -14.75 0.91
C ARG A 158 -11.10 -13.53 1.54
N GLN A 159 -10.30 -12.79 0.78
CA GLN A 159 -9.67 -11.55 1.24
C GLN A 159 -10.70 -10.50 1.67
N ASN A 160 -11.78 -10.33 0.90
CA ASN A 160 -12.84 -9.39 1.27
C ASN A 160 -13.53 -9.77 2.58
N ILE A 161 -13.81 -11.06 2.81
CA ILE A 161 -14.39 -11.55 4.08
C ILE A 161 -13.43 -11.24 5.24
N ILE A 162 -12.12 -11.46 5.06
CA ILE A 162 -11.11 -11.13 6.06
C ILE A 162 -11.13 -9.63 6.37
N LEU A 163 -11.19 -8.75 5.37
CA LEU A 163 -11.28 -7.30 5.57
C LEU A 163 -12.53 -6.89 6.34
N LEU A 164 -13.70 -7.48 6.05
CA LEU A 164 -14.93 -7.21 6.81
C LEU A 164 -14.79 -7.57 8.28
N LYS A 165 -14.08 -8.66 8.59
CA LYS A 165 -13.77 -9.07 9.97
C LYS A 165 -12.78 -8.13 10.65
N ILE A 166 -11.67 -7.75 9.96
CA ILE A 166 -10.69 -6.78 10.46
C ILE A 166 -11.38 -5.47 10.86
N PHE A 167 -12.24 -4.97 9.99
CA PHE A 167 -12.95 -3.70 10.20
C PHE A 167 -14.17 -3.83 11.14
N LYS A 168 -14.52 -5.04 11.59
CA LYS A 168 -15.68 -5.32 12.46
C LYS A 168 -17.01 -4.86 11.86
N ILE A 169 -17.14 -4.89 10.53
CA ILE A 169 -18.38 -4.49 9.82
C ILE A 169 -19.17 -5.67 9.27
N HIS A 170 -18.72 -6.90 9.46
CA HIS A 170 -19.29 -8.14 8.91
C HIS A 170 -20.71 -8.46 9.43
N LEU A 171 -21.15 -7.85 10.52
CA LEU A 171 -22.49 -8.02 11.07
C LEU A 171 -23.49 -6.94 10.64
N ASN A 172 -23.09 -5.97 9.80
CA ASN A 172 -23.96 -4.87 9.38
C ASN A 172 -24.04 -4.81 7.85
N ILE A 173 -25.20 -5.24 7.31
CA ILE A 173 -25.42 -5.35 5.88
C ILE A 173 -25.25 -4.01 5.14
N PHE A 174 -25.71 -2.91 5.70
CA PHE A 174 -25.58 -1.58 5.10
C PHE A 174 -24.11 -1.15 5.01
N LYS A 175 -23.30 -1.44 6.05
CA LYS A 175 -21.86 -1.17 6.02
C LYS A 175 -21.14 -2.05 5.00
N ILE A 176 -21.56 -3.31 4.86
CA ILE A 176 -21.02 -4.24 3.86
C ILE A 176 -21.30 -3.71 2.45
N ILE A 177 -22.55 -3.36 2.15
CA ILE A 177 -22.95 -2.81 0.84
C ILE A 177 -22.14 -1.54 0.54
N LYS A 178 -22.07 -0.61 1.49
CA LYS A 178 -21.32 0.64 1.36
C LYS A 178 -19.84 0.38 1.09
N PHE A 179 -19.22 -0.56 1.82
CA PHE A 179 -17.82 -0.95 1.63
C PHE A 179 -17.58 -1.44 0.19
N PHE A 180 -18.36 -2.38 -0.31
CA PHE A 180 -18.19 -2.93 -1.66
C PHE A 180 -18.47 -1.90 -2.75
N PHE A 181 -19.49 -1.07 -2.59
CA PHE A 181 -19.84 0.00 -3.52
C PHE A 181 -18.68 0.97 -3.72
N PHE A 182 -18.15 1.53 -2.65
CA PHE A 182 -17.02 2.45 -2.74
C PHE A 182 -15.73 1.77 -3.19
N LYS A 183 -15.49 0.53 -2.78
CA LYS A 183 -14.33 -0.25 -3.25
C LYS A 183 -14.36 -0.47 -4.75
N LEU A 184 -15.54 -0.75 -5.32
CA LEU A 184 -15.73 -0.90 -6.77
C LEU A 184 -15.47 0.43 -7.49
N ILE A 185 -16.06 1.53 -7.03
CA ILE A 185 -15.85 2.87 -7.60
C ILE A 185 -14.35 3.22 -7.61
N ASN A 186 -13.68 3.05 -6.48
CA ASN A 186 -12.25 3.31 -6.36
C ASN A 186 -11.44 2.47 -7.34
N ARG A 187 -11.82 1.21 -7.55
CA ARG A 187 -11.14 0.31 -8.48
C ARG A 187 -11.32 0.76 -9.94
N VAL A 188 -12.53 1.09 -10.34
CA VAL A 188 -12.84 1.60 -11.70
C VAL A 188 -12.06 2.89 -11.97
N LYS A 189 -12.07 3.83 -11.03
CA LYS A 189 -11.32 5.09 -11.13
C LYS A 189 -9.83 4.87 -11.39
N GLN A 190 -9.21 3.92 -10.74
CA GLN A 190 -7.78 3.61 -10.91
C GLN A 190 -7.42 3.18 -12.35
N PHE A 191 -8.31 2.45 -13.04
CA PHE A 191 -8.12 2.08 -14.44
C PHE A 191 -8.36 3.25 -15.40
N VAL A 192 -9.36 4.08 -15.11
CA VAL A 192 -9.64 5.29 -15.89
C VAL A 192 -8.46 6.28 -15.80
N ASP A 193 -7.94 6.50 -14.61
CA ASP A 193 -6.81 7.40 -14.39
C ASP A 193 -5.53 6.88 -15.09
N ALA A 194 -5.30 5.57 -15.14
CA ALA A 194 -4.19 5.00 -15.89
C ALA A 194 -4.32 5.24 -17.41
N LYS A 195 -5.53 5.10 -17.96
CA LYS A 195 -5.77 5.42 -19.39
C LYS A 195 -5.45 6.88 -19.72
N LYS A 196 -5.81 7.82 -18.83
CA LYS A 196 -5.47 9.24 -18.98
C LYS A 196 -3.96 9.51 -18.95
N LEU A 197 -3.20 8.75 -18.15
CA LEU A 197 -1.74 8.85 -18.12
C LEU A 197 -1.11 8.35 -19.43
N ASN A 198 -1.64 7.27 -20.00
CA ASN A 198 -1.17 6.76 -21.29
C ASN A 198 -1.41 7.76 -22.42
N SER A 199 -2.59 8.38 -22.51
CA SER A 199 -2.91 9.36 -23.56
C SER A 199 -2.03 10.62 -23.48
N LYS A 200 -1.65 11.07 -22.29
CA LYS A 200 -0.72 12.19 -22.11
C LYS A 200 0.71 11.86 -22.56
N LYS A 201 1.18 10.62 -22.34
CA LYS A 201 2.51 10.19 -22.80
C LYS A 201 2.59 10.11 -24.31
N THR A 202 1.58 9.57 -24.99
CA THR A 202 1.54 9.53 -26.48
C THR A 202 1.56 10.92 -27.08
N ASN A 203 0.86 11.90 -26.51
CA ASN A 203 0.86 13.28 -27.02
C ASN A 203 2.20 14.02 -26.82
N ASN A 204 3.05 13.59 -25.90
CA ASN A 204 4.38 14.18 -25.69
C ASN A 204 5.49 13.56 -26.58
N TYR A 205 5.23 12.41 -27.22
CA TYR A 205 6.15 11.82 -28.19
C TYR A 205 5.95 12.34 -29.63
N TYR A 206 4.85 13.09 -29.89
CA TYR A 206 4.52 13.69 -31.19
C TYR A 206 4.65 15.23 -31.17
N ARG A 207 5.29 15.80 -30.18
CA ARG A 207 5.74 17.20 -30.14
C ARG A 207 7.25 17.25 -29.93
#